data_7d7d46c7e873f6e9bc453576682edc21
#
_entry.id   7d7d46c7e873f6e9bc453576682edc21
#
_cell.length_a   1.000
_cell.length_b   1.000
_cell.length_c   1.000
_cell.angle_alpha   90.00
_cell.angle_beta   90.00
_cell.angle_gamma   90.00
#
_symmetry.space_group_name_H-M   'P 1'
#
loop_
_entity.id
_entity.type
_entity.pdbx_description
1 polymer ?
#
loop_
_entity_poly.entity_id
_entity_poly.type
_entity_poly.pdbx_seq_one_letter_code
_entity_poly.pdbx_strand_id
1 'polypeptide(L)'
;MYAACSDAEAKARWFVGPDDWESSDHELDFRVGGREHVSGGPEGGPVHAYDAVIADIVANERIVTTYEMHMDDKRTSVSVATMEFASAGNGTRLTYTEQGAFLDGYDKPEYREQGTADLLDALGRAVEGQAANA
;
A
#
# COMPACT_ATOMS: atom_id res chain seq x y z
N MET A 1 5.12 -5.12 -12.78
CA MET A 1 4.85 -5.27 -11.32
C MET A 1 5.55 -4.19 -10.50
N TYR A 2 6.87 -4.08 -10.57
CA TYR A 2 7.61 -3.05 -9.84
C TYR A 2 7.14 -1.63 -10.20
N ALA A 3 6.93 -1.32 -11.48
CA ALA A 3 6.47 -0.01 -11.91
C ALA A 3 5.09 0.35 -11.32
N ALA A 4 4.21 -0.63 -11.14
CA ALA A 4 2.90 -0.40 -10.52
C ALA A 4 3.02 0.00 -9.05
N CYS A 5 4.15 -0.29 -8.40
CA CYS A 5 4.42 0.05 -7.00
C CYS A 5 5.29 1.30 -6.84
N SER A 6 6.04 1.69 -7.88
CA SER A 6 7.01 2.78 -7.80
C SER A 6 6.56 4.06 -8.49
N ASP A 7 5.66 3.97 -9.46
CA ASP A 7 5.12 5.14 -10.15
C ASP A 7 3.84 5.61 -9.46
N ALA A 8 3.77 6.91 -9.12
CA ALA A 8 2.66 7.46 -8.36
C ALA A 8 1.31 7.27 -9.05
N GLU A 9 1.23 7.52 -10.36
CA GLU A 9 -0.03 7.36 -11.11
C GLU A 9 -0.44 5.89 -11.18
N ALA A 10 0.51 5.00 -11.44
CA ALA A 10 0.23 3.57 -11.53
C ALA A 10 -0.20 3.00 -10.18
N LYS A 11 0.47 3.39 -9.10
CA LYS A 11 0.11 2.95 -7.75
C LYS A 11 -1.26 3.45 -7.32
N ALA A 12 -1.61 4.68 -7.67
CA ALA A 12 -2.90 5.26 -7.32
C ALA A 12 -4.09 4.50 -7.90
N ARG A 13 -3.89 3.72 -8.97
CA ARG A 13 -4.96 2.95 -9.62
C ARG A 13 -5.41 1.75 -8.80
N TRP A 14 -4.55 1.19 -7.97
CA TRP A 14 -4.87 0.01 -7.17
C TRP A 14 -4.75 0.23 -5.66
N PHE A 15 -3.95 1.20 -5.23
CA PHE A 15 -3.73 1.50 -3.82
C PHE A 15 -4.79 2.46 -3.32
N VAL A 16 -6.04 1.96 -3.23
CA VAL A 16 -7.22 2.74 -2.87
C VAL A 16 -8.06 1.96 -1.87
N GLY A 17 -8.85 2.69 -1.10
CA GLY A 17 -9.82 2.09 -0.19
C GLY A 17 -11.04 1.53 -0.92
N PRO A 18 -12.05 1.07 -0.16
CA PRO A 18 -13.31 0.62 -0.75
C PRO A 18 -13.94 1.66 -1.66
N ASP A 19 -14.72 1.19 -2.65
CA ASP A 19 -15.29 2.04 -3.70
C ASP A 19 -16.20 3.16 -3.19
N ASP A 20 -16.84 2.94 -2.03
CA ASP A 20 -17.74 3.92 -1.41
C ASP A 20 -17.03 4.94 -0.52
N TRP A 21 -15.69 4.86 -0.43
CA TRP A 21 -14.91 5.80 0.36
C TRP A 21 -14.51 7.02 -0.45
N GLU A 22 -14.61 8.19 0.18
CA GLU A 22 -14.00 9.41 -0.34
C GLU A 22 -12.49 9.35 -0.05
N SER A 23 -11.67 9.69 -1.02
CA SER A 23 -10.21 9.61 -0.89
C SER A 23 -9.55 10.94 -1.22
N SER A 24 -8.47 11.25 -0.52
CA SER A 24 -7.56 12.33 -0.89
C SER A 24 -6.74 11.91 -2.12
N ASP A 25 -6.05 12.89 -2.73
CA ASP A 25 -5.07 12.59 -3.76
C ASP A 25 -3.93 11.76 -3.15
N HIS A 26 -3.49 10.77 -3.90
CA HIS A 26 -2.34 9.93 -3.50
C HIS A 26 -1.05 10.70 -3.79
N GLU A 27 -0.24 10.88 -2.77
CA GLU A 27 1.06 11.54 -2.85
C GLU A 27 2.16 10.51 -2.63
N LEU A 28 3.13 10.46 -3.55
CA LEU A 28 4.25 9.54 -3.46
C LEU A 28 5.51 10.22 -4.00
N ASP A 29 6.52 10.35 -3.14
CA ASP A 29 7.89 10.73 -3.50
C ASP A 29 8.74 9.47 -3.43
N PHE A 30 8.91 8.78 -4.56
CA PHE A 30 9.53 7.46 -4.59
C PHE A 30 11.06 7.56 -4.60
N ARG A 31 11.62 7.69 -3.41
CA ARG A 31 13.06 7.68 -3.13
C ARG A 31 13.28 7.26 -1.68
N VAL A 32 14.47 6.80 -1.35
CA VAL A 32 14.80 6.51 0.05
C VAL A 32 14.69 7.80 0.86
N GLY A 33 13.94 7.76 1.95
CA GLY A 33 13.59 8.93 2.74
C GLY A 33 12.40 9.72 2.22
N GLY A 34 11.88 9.38 1.05
CA GLY A 34 10.66 9.99 0.50
C GLY A 34 9.42 9.56 1.25
N ARG A 35 8.35 10.32 1.10
CA ARG A 35 7.10 10.09 1.82
C ARG A 35 5.98 9.69 0.88
N GLU A 36 5.06 8.94 1.42
CA GLU A 36 3.82 8.58 0.76
C GLU A 36 2.65 8.89 1.69
N HIS A 37 1.60 9.49 1.16
CA HIS A 37 0.40 9.82 1.93
C HIS A 37 -0.85 9.61 1.10
N VAL A 38 -1.85 9.00 1.71
CA VAL A 38 -3.21 8.95 1.19
C VAL A 38 -4.17 8.82 2.36
N SER A 39 -5.35 9.42 2.25
CA SER A 39 -6.39 9.30 3.26
C SER A 39 -7.73 9.04 2.58
N GLY A 40 -8.64 8.47 3.33
CA GLY A 40 -9.99 8.20 2.85
C GLY A 40 -10.87 7.62 3.94
N GLY A 41 -12.15 7.57 3.67
CA GLY A 41 -13.11 6.99 4.58
C GLY A 41 -14.53 7.08 4.03
N PRO A 42 -15.48 6.40 4.68
CA PRO A 42 -16.88 6.51 4.29
C PRO A 42 -17.42 7.92 4.56
N GLU A 43 -18.38 8.35 3.74
CA GLU A 43 -19.03 9.64 3.94
C GLU A 43 -19.66 9.71 5.33
N GLY A 44 -19.31 10.78 6.08
CA GLY A 44 -19.79 10.96 7.45
C GLY A 44 -19.16 10.05 8.48
N GLY A 45 -18.24 9.19 8.08
CA GLY A 45 -17.52 8.28 8.97
C GLY A 45 -16.09 8.75 9.26
N PRO A 46 -15.30 7.91 9.95
CA PRO A 46 -13.92 8.28 10.27
C PRO A 46 -13.05 8.38 9.03
N VAL A 47 -12.05 9.25 9.10
CA VAL A 47 -11.02 9.38 8.06
C VAL A 47 -9.85 8.48 8.43
N HIS A 48 -9.50 7.57 7.54
CA HIS A 48 -8.34 6.70 7.66
C HIS A 48 -7.19 7.31 6.87
N ALA A 49 -6.03 7.44 7.48
CA ALA A 49 -4.85 8.01 6.84
C ALA A 49 -3.69 7.03 6.86
N TYR A 50 -3.01 6.93 5.73
CA TYR A 50 -1.78 6.15 5.56
C TYR A 50 -0.64 7.13 5.35
N ASP A 51 0.36 7.08 6.24
CA ASP A 51 1.55 7.91 6.19
C ASP A 51 2.79 7.04 6.24
N ALA A 52 3.58 7.09 5.19
CA ALA A 52 4.72 6.22 5.02
C ALA A 52 6.00 6.96 4.72
N VAL A 53 7.12 6.33 5.08
CA VAL A 53 8.47 6.73 4.69
C VAL A 53 9.11 5.53 4.00
N ILE A 54 9.70 5.75 2.83
CA ILE A 54 10.41 4.70 2.12
C ILE A 54 11.79 4.55 2.74
N ALA A 55 12.06 3.37 3.29
CA ALA A 55 13.30 3.10 4.03
C ALA A 55 14.40 2.50 3.15
N ASP A 56 14.04 1.74 2.12
CA ASP A 56 15.00 1.07 1.25
C ASP A 56 14.41 0.78 -0.12
N ILE A 57 15.20 0.95 -1.16
CA ILE A 57 14.83 0.63 -2.54
C ILE A 57 16.00 -0.07 -3.21
N VAL A 58 15.74 -1.27 -3.75
CA VAL A 58 16.62 -1.93 -4.72
C VAL A 58 15.77 -2.15 -5.98
N ALA A 59 16.11 -1.44 -7.05
CA ALA A 59 15.28 -1.41 -8.24
C ALA A 59 14.95 -2.81 -8.77
N ASN A 60 13.67 -3.08 -9.00
CA ASN A 60 13.13 -4.36 -9.45
C ASN A 60 13.31 -5.54 -8.47
N GLU A 61 13.82 -5.29 -7.28
CA GLU A 61 14.07 -6.37 -6.29
C GLU A 61 13.36 -6.15 -4.96
N ARG A 62 13.41 -4.92 -4.39
CA ARG A 62 12.89 -4.73 -3.03
C ARG A 62 12.47 -3.30 -2.75
N ILE A 63 11.35 -3.14 -2.05
CA ILE A 63 10.93 -1.87 -1.46
C ILE A 63 10.62 -2.12 0.01
N VAL A 64 11.24 -1.37 0.91
CA VAL A 64 10.93 -1.42 2.35
C VAL A 64 10.32 -0.08 2.75
N THR A 65 9.18 -0.15 3.41
CA THR A 65 8.43 1.03 3.84
C THR A 65 8.09 0.91 5.32
N THR A 66 8.27 1.99 6.05
CA THR A 66 7.70 2.11 7.40
C THR A 66 6.48 3.02 7.31
N TYR A 67 5.38 2.64 7.98
CA TYR A 67 4.19 3.45 7.87
C TYR A 67 3.35 3.44 9.14
N GLU A 68 2.57 4.50 9.29
CA GLU A 68 1.59 4.64 10.35
C GLU A 68 0.19 4.71 9.74
N MET A 69 -0.77 4.12 10.42
CA MET A 69 -2.18 4.31 10.11
C MET A 69 -2.81 5.17 11.20
N HIS A 70 -3.67 6.07 10.77
CA HIS A 70 -4.47 6.89 11.66
C HIS A 70 -5.94 6.73 11.33
N MET A 71 -6.78 6.84 12.35
CA MET A 71 -8.23 6.95 12.20
C MET A 71 -8.63 8.22 12.93
N ASP A 72 -8.99 9.26 12.16
CA ASP A 72 -9.15 10.64 12.63
C ASP A 72 -7.84 11.12 13.30
N ASP A 73 -7.86 11.49 14.57
CA ASP A 73 -6.68 11.96 15.30
C ASP A 73 -5.91 10.85 16.04
N LYS A 74 -6.35 9.58 15.89
CA LYS A 74 -5.78 8.46 16.63
C LYS A 74 -4.85 7.64 15.77
N ARG A 75 -3.61 7.44 16.23
CA ARG A 75 -2.68 6.51 15.58
C ARG A 75 -3.07 5.08 15.96
N THR A 76 -3.42 4.28 14.95
CA THR A 76 -3.93 2.92 15.18
C THR A 76 -2.88 1.84 15.03
N SER A 77 -1.82 2.11 14.25
CA SER A 77 -0.74 1.14 14.05
C SER A 77 0.54 1.78 13.56
N VAL A 78 1.66 1.08 13.78
CA VAL A 78 2.97 1.37 13.21
C VAL A 78 3.50 0.07 12.62
N SER A 79 3.93 0.09 11.37
CA SER A 79 4.28 -1.13 10.63
C SER A 79 5.54 -0.97 9.80
N VAL A 80 6.19 -2.11 9.52
CA VAL A 80 7.24 -2.24 8.51
C VAL A 80 6.73 -3.20 7.46
N ALA A 81 6.71 -2.77 6.19
CA ALA A 81 6.28 -3.58 5.07
C ALA A 81 7.44 -3.77 4.09
N THR A 82 7.68 -5.00 3.67
CA THR A 82 8.71 -5.36 2.70
C THR A 82 8.06 -5.99 1.49
N MET A 83 8.31 -5.42 0.32
CA MET A 83 7.91 -6.00 -0.97
C MET A 83 9.15 -6.51 -1.69
N GLU A 84 9.15 -7.78 -2.04
CA GLU A 84 10.25 -8.42 -2.77
C GLU A 84 9.74 -8.94 -4.11
N PHE A 85 10.48 -8.64 -5.17
CA PHE A 85 10.13 -8.97 -6.55
C PHE A 85 11.13 -9.95 -7.11
N ALA A 86 10.65 -11.04 -7.68
CA ALA A 86 11.49 -12.05 -8.31
C ALA A 86 10.85 -12.52 -9.62
N SER A 87 11.68 -12.84 -10.59
CA SER A 87 11.20 -13.43 -11.85
C SER A 87 10.57 -14.79 -11.59
N ALA A 88 9.42 -15.06 -12.22
CA ALA A 88 8.72 -16.33 -12.11
C ALA A 88 8.09 -16.66 -13.47
N GLY A 89 8.72 -17.53 -14.25
CA GLY A 89 8.28 -17.80 -15.61
C GLY A 89 8.31 -16.53 -16.45
N ASN A 90 7.18 -16.17 -17.06
CA ASN A 90 7.02 -14.94 -17.85
C ASN A 90 6.52 -13.77 -16.99
N GLY A 91 6.38 -13.96 -15.71
CA GLY A 91 5.84 -12.95 -14.80
C GLY A 91 6.77 -12.65 -13.65
N THR A 92 6.18 -12.09 -12.61
CA THR A 92 6.88 -11.68 -11.40
C THR A 92 6.20 -12.29 -10.18
N ARG A 93 6.99 -12.83 -9.27
CA ARG A 93 6.51 -13.20 -7.93
C ARG A 93 6.75 -12.04 -7.01
N LEU A 94 5.68 -11.60 -6.36
CA LEU A 94 5.74 -10.60 -5.31
C LEU A 94 5.59 -11.31 -3.97
N THR A 95 6.56 -11.10 -3.07
CA THR A 95 6.45 -11.52 -1.68
C THR A 95 6.26 -10.27 -0.83
N TYR A 96 5.17 -10.23 -0.10
CA TYR A 96 4.84 -9.13 0.80
C TYR A 96 4.95 -9.61 2.23
N THR A 97 5.77 -8.94 3.03
CA THR A 97 5.96 -9.25 4.44
C THR A 97 5.71 -8.00 5.26
N GLU A 98 4.87 -8.11 6.28
CA GLU A 98 4.59 -6.98 7.16
C GLU A 98 4.65 -7.43 8.61
N GLN A 99 5.27 -6.57 9.45
CA GLN A 99 5.21 -6.68 10.89
C GLN A 99 4.70 -5.35 11.42
N GLY A 100 3.72 -5.40 12.30
CA GLY A 100 3.12 -4.19 12.82
C GLY A 100 2.79 -4.28 14.31
N ALA A 101 2.74 -3.10 14.94
CA ALA A 101 2.21 -2.92 16.26
C ALA A 101 0.83 -2.28 16.13
N PHE A 102 -0.19 -2.92 16.71
CA PHE A 102 -1.57 -2.42 16.71
C PHE A 102 -1.85 -1.80 18.07
N LEU A 103 -2.20 -0.52 18.06
CA LEU A 103 -2.19 0.32 19.25
C LEU A 103 -3.58 0.48 19.84
N ASP A 104 -3.66 0.35 21.15
CA ASP A 104 -4.82 0.76 21.97
C ASP A 104 -6.17 0.13 21.56
N GLY A 105 -6.14 -0.98 20.83
CA GLY A 105 -7.35 -1.69 20.45
C GLY A 105 -8.16 -1.04 19.33
N TYR A 106 -7.62 -0.04 18.63
CA TYR A 106 -8.34 0.66 17.56
C TYR A 106 -8.44 -0.16 16.28
N ASP A 107 -7.55 -1.13 16.08
CA ASP A 107 -7.52 -1.98 14.89
C ASP A 107 -7.08 -3.38 15.27
N LYS A 108 -7.27 -4.32 14.38
CA LYS A 108 -6.93 -5.74 14.59
C LYS A 108 -6.04 -6.25 13.47
N PRO A 109 -5.03 -7.10 13.78
CA PRO A 109 -4.18 -7.71 12.75
C PRO A 109 -4.97 -8.40 11.65
N GLU A 110 -6.06 -9.06 11.99
CA GLU A 110 -6.91 -9.80 11.05
C GLU A 110 -7.51 -8.86 10.00
N TYR A 111 -7.91 -7.67 10.39
CA TYR A 111 -8.47 -6.67 9.48
C TYR A 111 -7.38 -6.13 8.54
N ARG A 112 -6.18 -5.91 9.05
CA ARG A 112 -5.04 -5.47 8.26
C ARG A 112 -4.66 -6.54 7.24
N GLU A 113 -4.60 -7.80 7.66
CA GLU A 113 -4.29 -8.91 6.78
C GLU A 113 -5.28 -9.00 5.62
N GLN A 114 -6.58 -8.89 5.91
CA GLN A 114 -7.61 -8.91 4.87
C GLN A 114 -7.51 -7.71 3.93
N GLY A 115 -7.31 -6.52 4.48
CA GLY A 115 -7.17 -5.30 3.67
C GLY A 115 -5.95 -5.35 2.76
N THR A 116 -4.82 -5.87 3.26
CA THR A 116 -3.61 -6.06 2.47
C THR A 116 -3.83 -7.09 1.37
N ALA A 117 -4.50 -8.21 1.68
CA ALA A 117 -4.84 -9.21 0.67
C ALA A 117 -5.69 -8.60 -0.45
N ASP A 118 -6.68 -7.79 -0.12
CA ASP A 118 -7.53 -7.12 -1.09
C ASP A 118 -6.72 -6.16 -1.98
N LEU A 119 -5.77 -5.42 -1.40
CA LEU A 119 -4.89 -4.54 -2.16
C LEU A 119 -3.97 -5.31 -3.10
N LEU A 120 -3.42 -6.43 -2.66
CA LEU A 120 -2.56 -7.27 -3.49
C LEU A 120 -3.35 -7.90 -4.65
N ASP A 121 -4.61 -8.27 -4.42
CA ASP A 121 -5.49 -8.74 -5.49
C ASP A 121 -5.75 -7.61 -6.51
N ALA A 122 -5.98 -6.40 -6.03
CA ALA A 122 -6.16 -5.23 -6.90
C ALA A 122 -4.91 -4.94 -7.72
N LEU A 123 -3.72 -5.05 -7.12
CA LEU A 123 -2.45 -4.92 -7.81
C LEU A 123 -2.32 -5.97 -8.92
N GLY A 124 -2.63 -7.22 -8.63
CA GLY A 124 -2.60 -8.31 -9.61
C GLY A 124 -3.49 -7.99 -10.82
N ARG A 125 -4.71 -7.54 -10.59
CA ARG A 125 -5.63 -7.17 -11.66
C ARG A 125 -5.11 -5.98 -12.48
N ALA A 126 -4.51 -4.98 -11.83
CA ALA A 126 -3.96 -3.82 -12.52
C ALA A 126 -2.80 -4.21 -13.47
N VAL A 127 -1.91 -5.09 -13.01
CA VAL A 127 -0.78 -5.58 -13.79
C VAL A 127 -1.26 -6.46 -14.96
N GLU A 128 -2.20 -7.37 -14.72
CA GLU A 128 -2.79 -8.22 -15.75
C GLU A 128 -3.52 -7.40 -16.81
N GLY A 129 -4.26 -6.37 -16.39
CA GLY A 129 -4.93 -5.46 -17.31
C GLY A 129 -3.94 -4.71 -18.23
N GLN A 130 -2.80 -4.27 -17.70
CA GLN A 130 -1.74 -3.66 -18.49
C GLN A 130 -1.15 -4.65 -19.50
N ALA A 131 -0.89 -5.87 -19.09
CA ALA A 131 -0.37 -6.92 -19.97
C ALA A 131 -1.35 -7.24 -21.09
N ALA A 132 -2.65 -7.26 -20.80
CA ALA A 132 -3.69 -7.52 -21.81
C ALA A 132 -3.82 -6.38 -22.81
N ASN A 133 -3.45 -5.16 -22.44
CA ASN A 133 -3.53 -3.98 -23.29
C ASN A 133 -2.21 -3.67 -24.03
N ALA A 134 -1.18 -4.42 -23.70
CA ALA A 134 0.11 -4.29 -24.37
C ALA A 134 0.15 -5.10 -25.65
#